data_9339af173d74e6cf7e12d91fff85f50a
#
_entry.id   9339af173d74e6cf7e12d91fff85f50a
#
_cell.length_a   1.000
_cell.length_b   1.000
_cell.length_c   1.000
_cell.angle_alpha   90.00
_cell.angle_beta   90.00
_cell.angle_gamma   90.00
#
_symmetry.space_group_name_H-M   'P 1'
#
loop_
_entity.id
_entity.type
_entity.pdbx_description
1 polymer ?
#
loop_
_entity_poly.entity_id
_entity_poly.type
_entity_poly.pdbx_seq_one_letter_code
_entity_poly.pdbx_strand_id
1 'polypeptide(L)'
;MLYFFIGLSIVFFVLIIILFYKINTYNNKLAKLNNTISQKESKISFLNNEITRLKNSARILEEKEFESLKLNPFKFSEIPEEYNGKFEGKKALIGNYDSFSSKLTRTMLMNFGISADIVTTGIDVYDRIKNGCKYDIIFTNNIYQKGYGGPELLQKLRTINNFNTPVVIHTITKNARKHFVDDLGFDNYLEKPIKYSELERVLDKFFFK
;
A
#
# COMPACT_ATOMS: atom_id res chain seq x y z
N MET A 1 -73.21 10.27 -30.07
CA MET A 1 -72.63 10.20 -28.71
C MET A 1 -72.10 8.83 -28.35
N LEU A 2 -72.86 7.74 -28.48
CA LEU A 2 -72.46 6.39 -28.07
C LEU A 2 -71.16 5.92 -28.74
N TYR A 3 -70.97 6.09 -30.04
CA TYR A 3 -69.75 5.70 -30.77
C TYR A 3 -68.51 6.50 -30.34
N PHE A 4 -68.63 7.72 -29.90
CA PHE A 4 -67.54 8.54 -29.36
C PHE A 4 -66.99 7.97 -28.03
N PHE A 5 -67.89 7.56 -27.14
CA PHE A 5 -67.48 6.93 -25.87
C PHE A 5 -66.86 5.56 -26.05
N ILE A 6 -67.32 4.75 -27.02
CA ILE A 6 -66.74 3.48 -27.37
C ILE A 6 -65.33 3.67 -27.92
N GLY A 7 -65.13 4.63 -28.83
CA GLY A 7 -63.78 4.96 -29.35
C GLY A 7 -62.79 5.41 -28.27
N LEU A 8 -63.23 6.26 -27.35
CA LEU A 8 -62.41 6.73 -26.24
C LEU A 8 -62.00 5.58 -25.28
N SER A 9 -62.91 4.67 -25.01
CA SER A 9 -62.68 3.47 -24.19
C SER A 9 -61.62 2.54 -24.82
N ILE A 10 -61.68 2.32 -26.14
CA ILE A 10 -60.73 1.50 -26.88
C ILE A 10 -59.32 2.12 -26.82
N VAL A 11 -59.19 3.47 -27.05
CA VAL A 11 -57.93 4.17 -26.96
C VAL A 11 -57.30 4.06 -25.53
N PHE A 12 -58.14 4.19 -24.49
CA PHE A 12 -57.71 4.06 -23.12
C PHE A 12 -57.19 2.64 -22.80
N PHE A 13 -57.88 1.64 -23.32
CA PHE A 13 -57.47 0.24 -23.14
C PHE A 13 -56.13 -0.09 -23.85
N VAL A 14 -55.93 0.47 -25.06
CA VAL A 14 -54.67 0.32 -25.81
C VAL A 14 -53.52 1.01 -25.03
N LEU A 15 -53.73 2.16 -24.45
CA LEU A 15 -52.73 2.86 -23.64
C LEU A 15 -52.33 2.06 -22.38
N ILE A 16 -53.30 1.41 -21.74
CA ILE A 16 -53.02 0.54 -20.58
C ILE A 16 -52.16 -0.64 -20.99
N ILE A 17 -52.45 -1.27 -22.14
CA ILE A 17 -51.65 -2.40 -22.66
C ILE A 17 -50.21 -1.95 -22.95
N ILE A 18 -50.03 -0.80 -23.58
CA ILE A 18 -48.70 -0.24 -23.89
C ILE A 18 -47.91 0.05 -22.57
N LEU A 19 -48.57 0.63 -21.59
CA LEU A 19 -48.00 0.88 -20.27
C LEU A 19 -47.58 -0.41 -19.58
N PHE A 20 -48.46 -1.41 -19.60
CA PHE A 20 -48.17 -2.72 -18.99
C PHE A 20 -46.96 -3.40 -19.69
N TYR A 21 -46.88 -3.36 -21.01
CA TYR A 21 -45.73 -3.85 -21.74
C TYR A 21 -44.43 -3.15 -21.39
N LYS A 22 -44.44 -1.80 -21.29
CA LYS A 22 -43.28 -1.02 -20.86
C LYS A 22 -42.84 -1.38 -19.44
N ILE A 23 -43.76 -1.46 -18.51
CA ILE A 23 -43.47 -1.83 -17.11
C ILE A 23 -42.83 -3.22 -17.06
N ASN A 24 -43.36 -4.18 -17.77
CA ASN A 24 -42.80 -5.54 -17.83
C ASN A 24 -41.38 -5.54 -18.41
N THR A 25 -41.13 -4.76 -19.45
CA THR A 25 -39.79 -4.63 -20.06
C THR A 25 -38.79 -4.00 -19.10
N TYR A 26 -39.19 -2.96 -18.33
CA TYR A 26 -38.34 -2.37 -17.31
C TYR A 26 -38.06 -3.31 -16.15
N ASN A 27 -39.06 -4.06 -15.68
CA ASN A 27 -38.90 -5.07 -14.63
C ASN A 27 -37.90 -6.17 -15.04
N ASN A 28 -37.94 -6.62 -16.29
CA ASN A 28 -37.00 -7.60 -16.82
C ASN A 28 -35.57 -7.05 -16.91
N LYS A 29 -35.40 -5.77 -17.28
CA LYS A 29 -34.08 -5.10 -17.26
C LYS A 29 -33.56 -4.96 -15.84
N LEU A 30 -34.42 -4.58 -14.90
CA LEU A 30 -34.06 -4.44 -13.48
C LEU A 30 -33.61 -5.79 -12.89
N ALA A 31 -34.33 -6.87 -13.17
CA ALA A 31 -33.97 -8.20 -12.73
C ALA A 31 -32.59 -8.65 -13.27
N LYS A 32 -32.30 -8.37 -14.56
CA LYS A 32 -30.98 -8.66 -15.16
C LYS A 32 -29.86 -7.85 -14.47
N LEU A 33 -30.12 -6.58 -14.19
CA LEU A 33 -29.16 -5.70 -13.55
C LEU A 33 -28.86 -6.18 -12.12
N ASN A 34 -29.90 -6.52 -11.34
CA ASN A 34 -29.76 -7.04 -9.99
C ASN A 34 -28.96 -8.36 -9.96
N ASN A 35 -29.18 -9.26 -10.91
CA ASN A 35 -28.39 -10.49 -11.03
C ASN A 35 -26.91 -10.18 -11.32
N THR A 36 -26.63 -9.19 -12.19
CA THR A 36 -25.27 -8.77 -12.49
C THR A 36 -24.56 -8.15 -11.27
N ILE A 37 -25.29 -7.35 -10.49
CA ILE A 37 -24.79 -6.75 -9.25
C ILE A 37 -24.45 -7.86 -8.24
N SER A 38 -25.35 -8.80 -8.01
CA SER A 38 -25.13 -9.92 -7.09
C SER A 38 -23.91 -10.78 -7.48
N GLN A 39 -23.71 -11.05 -8.79
CA GLN A 39 -22.52 -11.75 -9.26
C GLN A 39 -21.24 -10.97 -9.00
N LYS A 40 -21.26 -9.64 -9.21
CA LYS A 40 -20.09 -8.80 -8.93
C LYS A 40 -19.78 -8.72 -7.44
N GLU A 41 -20.79 -8.61 -6.59
CA GLU A 41 -20.64 -8.62 -5.11
C GLU A 41 -20.02 -9.94 -4.64
N SER A 42 -20.49 -11.07 -5.15
CA SER A 42 -19.91 -12.38 -4.86
C SER A 42 -18.43 -12.47 -5.27
N LYS A 43 -18.09 -11.93 -6.44
CA LYS A 43 -16.70 -11.90 -6.93
C LYS A 43 -15.82 -10.99 -6.08
N ILE A 44 -16.32 -9.83 -5.65
CA ILE A 44 -15.62 -8.93 -4.74
C ILE A 44 -15.37 -9.60 -3.39
N SER A 45 -16.36 -10.30 -2.84
CA SER A 45 -16.21 -11.05 -1.59
C SER A 45 -15.15 -12.14 -1.71
N PHE A 46 -15.17 -12.90 -2.81
CA PHE A 46 -14.15 -13.93 -3.09
C PHE A 46 -12.74 -13.32 -3.16
N LEU A 47 -12.55 -12.23 -3.92
CA LEU A 47 -11.26 -11.55 -4.05
C LEU A 47 -10.77 -10.98 -2.73
N ASN A 48 -11.64 -10.42 -1.90
CA ASN A 48 -11.29 -9.92 -0.58
C ASN A 48 -10.82 -11.04 0.35
N ASN A 49 -11.45 -12.21 0.29
CA ASN A 49 -11.02 -13.39 1.04
C ASN A 49 -9.64 -13.89 0.58
N GLU A 50 -9.39 -13.87 -0.72
CA GLU A 50 -8.09 -14.28 -1.28
C GLU A 50 -6.99 -13.30 -0.93
N ILE A 51 -7.24 -12.00 -0.98
CA ILE A 51 -6.33 -10.95 -0.49
C ILE A 51 -6.01 -11.16 0.99
N THR A 52 -6.99 -11.50 1.81
CA THR A 52 -6.79 -11.77 3.24
C THR A 52 -5.94 -13.01 3.46
N ARG A 53 -6.15 -14.08 2.69
CA ARG A 53 -5.32 -15.28 2.70
C ARG A 53 -3.88 -14.99 2.32
N LEU A 54 -3.65 -14.26 1.24
CA LEU A 54 -2.32 -13.89 0.78
C LEU A 54 -1.58 -13.01 1.79
N LYS A 55 -2.28 -12.05 2.40
CA LYS A 55 -1.73 -11.22 3.48
C LYS A 55 -1.29 -12.06 4.70
N ASN A 56 -2.11 -13.03 5.10
CA ASN A 56 -1.77 -13.92 6.22
C ASN A 56 -0.60 -14.84 5.87
N SER A 57 -0.55 -15.36 4.65
CA SER A 57 0.57 -16.19 4.20
C SER A 57 1.88 -15.40 4.14
N ALA A 58 1.83 -14.16 3.66
CA ALA A 58 3.00 -13.26 3.66
C ALA A 58 3.49 -13.00 5.09
N ARG A 59 2.57 -12.75 6.04
CA ARG A 59 2.91 -12.57 7.45
C ARG A 59 3.57 -13.80 8.06
N ILE A 60 3.05 -15.00 7.79
CA ILE A 60 3.62 -16.26 8.29
C ILE A 60 5.03 -16.48 7.70
N LEU A 61 5.26 -16.12 6.45
CA LEU A 61 6.59 -16.22 5.84
C LEU A 61 7.56 -15.21 6.48
N GLU A 62 7.13 -13.98 6.73
CA GLU A 62 7.91 -12.97 7.45
C GLU A 62 8.26 -13.45 8.88
N GLU A 63 7.29 -14.05 9.60
CA GLU A 63 7.50 -14.61 10.94
C GLU A 63 8.48 -15.80 10.94
N LYS A 64 8.40 -16.70 9.94
CA LYS A 64 9.33 -17.84 9.80
C LYS A 64 10.74 -17.38 9.43
N GLU A 65 10.87 -16.41 8.53
CA GLU A 65 12.17 -15.84 8.19
C GLU A 65 12.81 -15.15 9.39
N PHE A 66 11.98 -14.49 10.22
CA PHE A 66 12.38 -13.93 11.50
C PHE A 66 12.87 -14.97 12.52
N GLU A 67 12.14 -16.06 12.74
CA GLU A 67 12.57 -17.13 13.63
C GLU A 67 13.89 -17.75 13.14
N SER A 68 14.09 -17.88 11.83
CA SER A 68 15.35 -18.36 11.26
C SER A 68 16.53 -17.40 11.52
N LEU A 69 16.26 -16.09 11.59
CA LEU A 69 17.25 -15.06 11.95
C LEU A 69 17.55 -15.05 13.46
N LYS A 70 16.55 -15.33 14.33
CA LYS A 70 16.75 -15.51 15.79
C LYS A 70 17.61 -16.74 16.12
N LEU A 71 17.45 -17.82 15.35
CA LEU A 71 18.23 -19.05 15.53
C LEU A 71 19.69 -18.91 15.10
N ASN A 72 20.07 -17.77 14.50
CA ASN A 72 21.45 -17.46 14.15
C ASN A 72 21.92 -16.16 14.84
N PRO A 73 22.05 -16.16 16.19
CA PRO A 73 22.47 -14.99 16.96
C PRO A 73 23.90 -14.51 16.61
N PHE A 74 24.63 -15.30 15.86
CA PHE A 74 26.03 -15.04 15.47
C PHE A 74 26.20 -13.88 14.48
N LYS A 75 25.12 -13.45 13.79
CA LYS A 75 25.21 -12.31 12.85
C LYS A 75 24.86 -10.96 13.46
N PHE A 76 24.35 -10.94 14.68
CA PHE A 76 23.97 -9.69 15.36
C PHE A 76 25.06 -9.14 16.30
N SER A 77 26.04 -9.98 16.69
CA SER A 77 27.02 -9.64 17.72
C SER A 77 28.28 -8.95 17.19
N GLU A 78 28.49 -8.92 15.89
CA GLU A 78 29.62 -8.23 15.30
C GLU A 78 29.12 -7.11 14.37
N ILE A 79 28.77 -5.97 14.98
CA ILE A 79 28.68 -4.72 14.21
C ILE A 79 30.12 -4.39 13.85
N PRO A 80 30.49 -4.39 12.57
CA PRO A 80 31.82 -3.97 12.19
C PRO A 80 32.04 -2.55 12.70
N GLU A 81 33.16 -2.30 13.35
CA GLU A 81 33.52 -0.95 13.87
C GLU A 81 33.43 0.14 12.79
N GLU A 82 33.59 -0.24 11.55
CA GLU A 82 33.48 0.64 10.36
C GLU A 82 32.11 1.30 10.18
N TYR A 83 31.02 0.74 10.79
CA TYR A 83 29.67 1.32 10.67
C TYR A 83 29.33 2.27 11.82
N ASN A 84 30.18 2.34 12.85
CA ASN A 84 29.87 3.06 14.06
C ASN A 84 29.86 4.58 13.84
N GLY A 85 28.68 5.19 13.88
CA GLY A 85 28.51 6.65 13.78
C GLY A 85 28.78 7.28 12.40
N LYS A 86 28.95 6.50 11.34
CA LYS A 86 29.32 6.97 10.01
C LYS A 86 28.44 8.10 9.47
N PHE A 87 27.16 8.16 9.85
CA PHE A 87 26.19 9.18 9.43
C PHE A 87 25.59 9.93 10.62
N GLU A 88 26.39 10.25 11.61
CA GLU A 88 25.94 10.92 12.83
C GLU A 88 25.17 12.20 12.55
N GLY A 89 24.10 12.43 13.33
CA GLY A 89 23.24 13.60 13.22
C GLY A 89 22.14 13.52 12.16
N LYS A 90 22.11 12.46 11.35
CA LYS A 90 21.02 12.23 10.39
C LYS A 90 19.78 11.67 11.06
N LYS A 91 18.61 11.92 10.44
CA LYS A 91 17.30 11.47 10.94
C LYS A 91 16.52 10.72 9.87
N ALA A 92 16.06 9.51 10.19
CA ALA A 92 15.22 8.68 9.32
C ALA A 92 13.77 8.59 9.82
N LEU A 93 12.84 8.38 8.89
CA LEU A 93 11.47 7.95 9.18
C LEU A 93 11.27 6.53 8.64
N ILE A 94 10.80 5.63 9.48
CA ILE A 94 10.50 4.24 9.11
C ILE A 94 8.98 4.07 9.14
N GLY A 95 8.38 3.92 7.96
CA GLY A 95 6.99 3.55 7.79
C GLY A 95 6.85 2.05 7.57
N ASN A 96 6.46 1.31 8.61
CA ASN A 96 6.30 -0.13 8.52
C ASN A 96 5.36 -0.64 9.62
N TYR A 97 4.35 -1.43 9.25
CA TYR A 97 3.39 -2.02 10.20
C TYR A 97 3.97 -3.20 10.98
N ASP A 98 5.01 -3.86 10.47
CA ASP A 98 5.70 -4.93 11.17
C ASP A 98 6.67 -4.37 12.21
N SER A 99 6.33 -4.57 13.45
CA SER A 99 7.07 -4.08 14.62
C SER A 99 8.50 -4.60 14.68
N PHE A 100 8.72 -5.86 14.26
CA PHE A 100 10.04 -6.45 14.32
C PHE A 100 10.97 -5.89 13.23
N SER A 101 10.54 -5.91 11.98
CA SER A 101 11.29 -5.34 10.86
C SER A 101 11.61 -3.86 11.11
N SER A 102 10.68 -3.11 11.71
CA SER A 102 10.89 -1.71 12.08
C SER A 102 11.99 -1.55 13.13
N LYS A 103 11.95 -2.35 14.19
CA LYS A 103 12.96 -2.32 15.26
C LYS A 103 14.33 -2.72 14.73
N LEU A 104 14.40 -3.76 13.89
CA LEU A 104 15.64 -4.19 13.25
C LEU A 104 16.24 -3.06 12.39
N THR A 105 15.45 -2.47 11.49
CA THR A 105 15.89 -1.37 10.66
C THR A 105 16.36 -0.18 11.50
N ARG A 106 15.62 0.15 12.56
CA ARG A 106 16.03 1.21 13.51
C ARG A 106 17.36 0.92 14.17
N THR A 107 17.57 -0.30 14.67
CA THR A 107 18.83 -0.70 15.31
C THR A 107 20.01 -0.57 14.33
N MET A 108 19.84 -1.03 13.09
CA MET A 108 20.87 -0.88 12.06
C MET A 108 21.19 0.59 11.78
N LEU A 109 20.17 1.44 11.64
CA LEU A 109 20.36 2.87 11.44
C LEU A 109 21.04 3.55 12.63
N MET A 110 20.69 3.17 13.86
CA MET A 110 21.34 3.69 15.06
C MET A 110 22.84 3.35 15.10
N ASN A 111 23.25 2.17 14.63
CA ASN A 111 24.66 1.81 14.53
C ASN A 111 25.41 2.68 13.51
N PHE A 112 24.75 3.18 12.49
CA PHE A 112 25.28 4.18 11.59
C PHE A 112 25.23 5.63 12.15
N GLY A 113 24.75 5.83 13.40
CA GLY A 113 24.59 7.16 14.00
C GLY A 113 23.32 7.90 13.59
N ILE A 114 22.39 7.23 12.89
CA ILE A 114 21.15 7.83 12.41
C ILE A 114 20.03 7.62 13.43
N SER A 115 19.42 8.70 13.91
CA SER A 115 18.20 8.61 14.71
C SER A 115 17.01 8.24 13.83
N ALA A 116 16.07 7.43 14.34
CA ALA A 116 14.94 6.98 13.54
C ALA A 116 13.63 6.97 14.32
N ASP A 117 12.60 7.59 13.72
CA ASP A 117 11.22 7.49 14.16
C ASP A 117 10.52 6.35 13.42
N ILE A 118 9.60 5.66 14.09
CA ILE A 118 8.81 4.57 13.52
C ILE A 118 7.33 4.97 13.51
N VAL A 119 6.67 4.73 12.40
CA VAL A 119 5.22 4.84 12.24
C VAL A 119 4.67 3.59 11.55
N THR A 120 3.42 3.24 11.80
CA THR A 120 2.86 1.94 11.39
C THR A 120 1.95 2.02 10.16
N THR A 121 1.59 3.23 9.70
CA THR A 121 0.71 3.42 8.55
C THR A 121 1.31 4.40 7.53
N GLY A 122 0.92 4.26 6.26
CA GLY A 122 1.29 5.22 5.23
C GLY A 122 0.69 6.61 5.46
N ILE A 123 -0.47 6.67 6.15
CA ILE A 123 -1.09 7.94 6.55
C ILE A 123 -0.18 8.67 7.54
N ASP A 124 0.32 7.99 8.56
CA ASP A 124 1.19 8.61 9.57
C ASP A 124 2.49 9.12 8.96
N VAL A 125 3.05 8.41 7.96
CA VAL A 125 4.22 8.91 7.20
C VAL A 125 3.86 10.22 6.51
N TYR A 126 2.78 10.24 5.75
CA TYR A 126 2.33 11.42 5.03
C TYR A 126 2.06 12.60 5.96
N ASP A 127 1.32 12.37 7.04
CA ASP A 127 0.93 13.42 7.98
C ASP A 127 2.15 14.04 8.69
N ARG A 128 3.16 13.26 9.08
CA ARG A 128 4.40 13.78 9.64
C ARG A 128 5.11 14.73 8.69
N ILE A 129 5.24 14.35 7.43
CA ILE A 129 5.90 15.20 6.42
C ILE A 129 5.07 16.44 6.12
N LYS A 130 3.76 16.28 5.93
CA LYS A 130 2.83 17.39 5.68
C LYS A 130 2.82 18.40 6.82
N ASN A 131 2.95 17.94 8.05
CA ASN A 131 3.02 18.80 9.26
C ASN A 131 4.42 19.40 9.51
N GLY A 132 5.34 19.27 8.55
CA GLY A 132 6.63 19.93 8.58
C GLY A 132 7.73 19.20 9.35
N CYS A 133 7.53 17.93 9.76
CA CYS A 133 8.61 17.13 10.32
C CYS A 133 9.69 16.88 9.26
N LYS A 134 10.94 17.12 9.62
CA LYS A 134 12.08 16.97 8.70
C LYS A 134 12.79 15.64 8.96
N TYR A 135 13.08 14.93 7.87
CA TYR A 135 13.87 13.73 7.85
C TYR A 135 14.84 13.77 6.67
N ASP A 136 16.00 13.15 6.84
CA ASP A 136 17.01 13.06 5.80
C ASP A 136 16.73 11.90 4.83
N ILE A 137 15.99 10.88 5.28
CA ILE A 137 15.62 9.71 4.50
C ILE A 137 14.33 9.07 5.05
N ILE A 138 13.52 8.50 4.16
CA ILE A 138 12.30 7.78 4.51
C ILE A 138 12.41 6.34 4.01
N PHE A 139 12.23 5.37 4.90
CA PHE A 139 12.05 3.96 4.54
C PHE A 139 10.56 3.63 4.63
N THR A 140 9.98 3.11 3.56
CA THR A 140 8.56 2.77 3.51
C THR A 140 8.33 1.33 3.10
N ASN A 141 7.35 0.69 3.68
CA ASN A 141 6.90 -0.63 3.24
C ASN A 141 6.06 -0.53 1.95
N ASN A 142 6.01 -1.60 1.17
CA ASN A 142 5.18 -1.67 -0.02
C ASN A 142 3.68 -1.73 0.32
N ILE A 143 3.34 -2.51 1.36
CA ILE A 143 1.96 -2.75 1.80
C ILE A 143 1.82 -2.33 3.25
N TYR A 144 0.72 -1.65 3.57
CA TYR A 144 0.28 -1.35 4.93
C TYR A 144 -1.07 -2.02 5.21
N GLN A 145 -1.34 -2.31 6.48
CA GLN A 145 -2.65 -2.86 6.87
C GLN A 145 -3.78 -1.85 6.72
N LYS A 146 -3.46 -0.57 6.88
CA LYS A 146 -4.40 0.55 6.77
C LYS A 146 -3.75 1.74 6.07
N GLY A 147 -4.56 2.49 5.32
CA GLY A 147 -4.13 3.71 4.63
C GLY A 147 -3.42 3.43 3.32
N TYR A 148 -2.54 4.35 2.95
CA TYR A 148 -1.85 4.33 1.66
C TYR A 148 -0.85 3.19 1.58
N GLY A 149 -0.82 2.45 0.46
CA GLY A 149 0.32 1.59 0.12
C GLY A 149 1.57 2.41 -0.21
N GLY A 150 2.74 1.75 -0.28
CA GLY A 150 4.00 2.44 -0.59
C GLY A 150 3.96 3.29 -1.86
N PRO A 151 3.48 2.77 -3.01
CA PRO A 151 3.37 3.54 -4.25
C PRO A 151 2.42 4.74 -4.14
N GLU A 152 1.25 4.57 -3.54
CA GLU A 152 0.31 5.67 -3.32
C GLU A 152 0.87 6.73 -2.36
N LEU A 153 1.54 6.28 -1.30
CA LEU A 153 2.23 7.18 -0.37
C LEU A 153 3.28 8.02 -1.09
N LEU A 154 4.11 7.39 -1.94
CA LEU A 154 5.13 8.12 -2.70
C LEU A 154 4.51 9.21 -3.57
N GLN A 155 3.45 8.89 -4.31
CA GLN A 155 2.73 9.87 -5.13
C GLN A 155 2.24 11.04 -4.29
N LYS A 156 1.62 10.78 -3.13
CA LYS A 156 1.15 11.83 -2.22
C LYS A 156 2.29 12.68 -1.64
N LEU A 157 3.41 12.08 -1.26
CA LEU A 157 4.58 12.80 -0.77
C LEU A 157 5.14 13.75 -1.85
N ARG A 158 5.19 13.32 -3.11
CA ARG A 158 5.67 14.15 -4.25
C ARG A 158 4.74 15.34 -4.55
N THR A 159 3.50 15.38 -4.06
CA THR A 159 2.63 16.56 -4.17
C THR A 159 2.91 17.63 -3.12
N ILE A 160 3.70 17.35 -2.09
CA ILE A 160 4.05 18.32 -1.05
C ILE A 160 5.10 19.30 -1.60
N ASN A 161 4.83 20.59 -1.49
CA ASN A 161 5.74 21.62 -1.98
C ASN A 161 7.12 21.49 -1.33
N ASN A 162 8.18 21.53 -2.15
CA ASN A 162 9.58 21.43 -1.73
C ASN A 162 9.95 20.10 -1.03
N PHE A 163 9.18 19.02 -1.25
CA PHE A 163 9.53 17.71 -0.75
C PHE A 163 10.67 17.10 -1.57
N ASN A 164 11.85 16.99 -0.98
CA ASN A 164 13.06 16.47 -1.61
C ASN A 164 13.70 15.32 -0.81
N THR A 165 13.06 14.89 0.28
CA THR A 165 13.57 13.78 1.09
C THR A 165 13.53 12.48 0.28
N PRO A 166 14.64 11.73 0.16
CA PRO A 166 14.65 10.44 -0.52
C PRO A 166 13.74 9.43 0.16
N VAL A 167 12.99 8.70 -0.67
CA VAL A 167 12.07 7.65 -0.23
C VAL A 167 12.56 6.30 -0.75
N VAL A 168 12.93 5.42 0.16
CA VAL A 168 13.43 4.08 -0.11
C VAL A 168 12.35 3.06 0.18
N ILE A 169 12.01 2.23 -0.81
CA ILE A 169 11.07 1.12 -0.60
C ILE A 169 11.79 -0.06 0.05
N HIS A 170 11.19 -0.62 1.09
CA HIS A 170 11.69 -1.78 1.82
C HIS A 170 10.66 -2.92 1.76
N THR A 171 10.93 -3.97 0.99
CA THR A 171 9.94 -4.98 0.62
C THR A 171 10.53 -6.39 0.56
N ILE A 172 9.65 -7.41 0.70
CA ILE A 172 9.98 -8.82 0.49
C ILE A 172 10.06 -9.22 -0.99
N THR A 173 9.57 -8.37 -1.90
CA THR A 173 9.60 -8.66 -3.34
C THR A 173 11.02 -8.62 -3.84
N LYS A 174 11.52 -9.77 -4.29
CA LYS A 174 12.91 -9.92 -4.78
C LYS A 174 13.06 -9.42 -6.21
N ASN A 175 14.29 -8.93 -6.53
CA ASN A 175 14.65 -8.50 -7.88
C ASN A 175 13.72 -7.44 -8.51
N ALA A 176 13.03 -6.68 -7.70
CA ALA A 176 12.01 -5.73 -8.14
C ALA A 176 12.52 -4.27 -8.21
N ARG A 177 13.86 -4.08 -8.26
CA ARG A 177 14.46 -2.74 -8.34
C ARG A 177 13.93 -1.95 -9.53
N LYS A 178 13.90 -2.55 -10.73
CA LYS A 178 13.37 -1.90 -11.92
C LYS A 178 11.95 -1.40 -11.69
N HIS A 179 11.08 -2.26 -11.21
CA HIS A 179 9.68 -1.90 -10.93
C HIS A 179 9.55 -0.74 -9.94
N PHE A 180 10.24 -0.82 -8.79
CA PHE A 180 10.07 0.21 -7.76
C PHE A 180 10.83 1.50 -8.08
N VAL A 181 12.03 1.42 -8.61
CA VAL A 181 12.87 2.59 -8.86
C VAL A 181 12.57 3.22 -10.22
N ASP A 182 12.61 2.43 -11.30
CA ASP A 182 12.52 2.97 -12.65
C ASP A 182 11.07 3.24 -13.06
N ASP A 183 10.12 2.32 -12.72
CA ASP A 183 8.72 2.46 -13.13
C ASP A 183 7.90 3.30 -12.13
N LEU A 184 8.10 3.14 -10.82
CA LEU A 184 7.31 3.82 -9.77
C LEU A 184 7.99 5.07 -9.19
N GLY A 185 9.27 5.29 -9.43
CA GLY A 185 9.99 6.50 -9.07
C GLY A 185 10.45 6.58 -7.61
N PHE A 186 10.62 5.46 -6.91
CA PHE A 186 11.31 5.44 -5.62
C PHE A 186 12.78 5.81 -5.80
N ASP A 187 13.38 6.49 -4.84
CA ASP A 187 14.78 6.93 -4.92
C ASP A 187 15.76 5.76 -4.75
N ASN A 188 15.35 4.71 -4.06
CA ASN A 188 16.07 3.44 -3.97
C ASN A 188 15.15 2.29 -3.48
N TYR A 189 15.73 1.09 -3.43
CA TYR A 189 15.06 -0.16 -3.13
C TYR A 189 15.94 -1.01 -2.21
N LEU A 190 15.34 -1.61 -1.18
CA LEU A 190 15.97 -2.58 -0.27
C LEU A 190 15.11 -3.83 -0.16
N GLU A 191 15.74 -4.98 -0.27
CA GLU A 191 15.09 -6.27 -0.03
C GLU A 191 15.11 -6.62 1.45
N LYS A 192 14.07 -7.28 1.93
CA LYS A 192 14.03 -7.91 3.25
C LYS A 192 14.58 -9.35 3.16
N PRO A 193 15.41 -9.79 4.12
CA PRO A 193 15.94 -9.05 5.26
C PRO A 193 17.07 -8.08 4.84
N ILE A 194 17.10 -6.89 5.44
CA ILE A 194 18.15 -5.91 5.16
C ILE A 194 19.52 -6.43 5.62
N LYS A 195 20.54 -6.25 4.77
CA LYS A 195 21.93 -6.43 5.12
C LYS A 195 22.61 -5.10 5.41
N TYR A 196 23.57 -5.05 6.32
CA TYR A 196 24.32 -3.84 6.63
C TYR A 196 24.97 -3.22 5.39
N SER A 197 25.65 -4.02 4.56
CA SER A 197 26.30 -3.57 3.34
C SER A 197 25.33 -2.98 2.29
N GLU A 198 24.10 -3.49 2.22
CA GLU A 198 23.08 -2.95 1.32
C GLU A 198 22.50 -1.64 1.85
N LEU A 199 22.24 -1.58 3.17
CA LEU A 199 21.80 -0.35 3.83
C LEU A 199 22.86 0.73 3.71
N GLU A 200 24.13 0.43 3.99
CA GLU A 200 25.26 1.36 3.83
C GLU A 200 25.31 1.96 2.43
N ARG A 201 25.28 1.11 1.39
CA ARG A 201 25.30 1.58 0.00
C ARG A 201 24.16 2.53 -0.34
N VAL A 202 22.98 2.31 0.26
CA VAL A 202 21.83 3.21 0.11
C VAL A 202 22.10 4.53 0.83
N LEU A 203 22.63 4.51 2.04
CA LEU A 203 22.93 5.68 2.83
C LEU A 203 24.07 6.51 2.19
N ASP A 204 25.13 5.85 1.72
CA ASP A 204 26.24 6.48 1.01
C ASP A 204 25.75 7.28 -0.21
N LYS A 205 24.83 6.72 -0.97
CA LYS A 205 24.24 7.38 -2.16
C LYS A 205 23.61 8.73 -1.83
N PHE A 206 23.00 8.87 -0.63
CA PHE A 206 22.24 10.06 -0.29
C PHE A 206 22.99 11.02 0.65
N PHE A 207 23.95 10.53 1.42
CA PHE A 207 24.63 11.32 2.45
C PHE A 207 26.07 11.68 2.10
N PHE A 208 26.73 10.89 1.26
CA PHE A 208 28.01 11.26 0.66
C PHE A 208 27.79 11.68 -0.80
N LYS A 209 27.72 12.99 -1.00
CA LYS A 209 27.81 13.61 -2.32
C LYS A 209 29.16 14.29 -2.46
#